data_4df8af416e58797ea0ae40ac3505b2d0
#
_entry.id   4df8af416e58797ea0ae40ac3505b2d0
#
_cell.length_a   1.000
_cell.length_b   1.000
_cell.length_c   1.000
_cell.angle_alpha   90.00
_cell.angle_beta   90.00
_cell.angle_gamma   90.00
#
_symmetry.space_group_name_H-M   'P 1'
#
loop_
_entity.id
_entity.type
_entity.pdbx_description
1 polymer ?
#
loop_
_entity_poly.entity_id
_entity_poly.type
_entity_poly.pdbx_seq_one_letter_code
_entity_poly.pdbx_strand_id
1 'polypeptide(L)'
;MSLYNQSKVIKLYMHIMSSWINSNRIPKDAVICAIALNEELYINEWIDYHLALGFSHIYVYDNSDTNVLFGLKSDRVTIHHIPGKQKQFDAYNSFSKAYRKKHRWAAFIDCDEFIVLKKHNSINNFLADFSKCEAICLNWKMFGTAHHLVYANKPVTERFQLCSSTLNAHIKTICQLRYISHIDNPHYVQLINGFTYDTNRVIVNGPYNTNGTYDIACIHHYYTKSEDEFRKKIMRGRADIVEQRSLTELDDIHSKNNDIVNTDAWDYFRSTF
;
A
#
# COMPACT_ATOMS: atom_id res chain seq x y z
N MET A 1 -33.80 46.55 17.42
CA MET A 1 -32.72 45.54 17.59
C MET A 1 -31.42 46.31 17.54
N SER A 2 -30.60 46.29 18.61
CA SER A 2 -29.39 47.11 18.67
C SER A 2 -28.29 46.56 17.74
N LEU A 3 -27.47 47.45 17.19
CA LEU A 3 -26.29 47.15 16.37
C LEU A 3 -25.36 46.11 17.02
N TYR A 4 -25.37 46.03 18.33
CA TYR A 4 -24.62 45.06 19.13
C TYR A 4 -25.11 43.59 18.92
N ASN A 5 -26.42 43.37 18.75
CA ASN A 5 -26.97 42.04 18.48
C ASN A 5 -26.71 41.58 17.03
N GLN A 6 -26.67 42.52 16.06
CA GLN A 6 -26.33 42.16 14.68
C GLN A 6 -24.87 41.71 14.55
N SER A 7 -23.92 42.36 15.25
CA SER A 7 -22.52 41.94 15.20
C SER A 7 -22.25 40.56 15.81
N LYS A 8 -23.00 40.17 16.86
CA LYS A 8 -22.92 38.83 17.44
C LYS A 8 -23.47 37.74 16.52
N VAL A 9 -24.57 38.01 15.87
CA VAL A 9 -25.19 37.10 14.90
C VAL A 9 -24.29 36.89 13.69
N ILE A 10 -23.68 37.95 13.17
CA ILE A 10 -22.72 37.87 12.05
C ILE A 10 -21.47 37.07 12.45
N LYS A 11 -20.92 37.31 13.65
CA LYS A 11 -19.76 36.55 14.16
C LYS A 11 -20.08 35.06 14.36
N LEU A 12 -21.26 34.73 14.87
CA LEU A 12 -21.72 33.35 15.02
C LEU A 12 -21.90 32.68 13.65
N TYR A 13 -22.50 33.40 12.68
CA TYR A 13 -22.69 32.91 11.31
C TYR A 13 -21.32 32.66 10.60
N MET A 14 -20.38 33.59 10.75
CA MET A 14 -19.02 33.46 10.21
C MET A 14 -18.26 32.32 10.89
N HIS A 15 -18.46 32.10 12.18
CA HIS A 15 -17.85 30.98 12.90
C HIS A 15 -18.46 29.63 12.49
N ILE A 16 -19.77 29.55 12.32
CA ILE A 16 -20.46 28.36 11.82
C ILE A 16 -20.05 28.07 10.36
N MET A 17 -20.02 29.10 9.50
CA MET A 17 -19.57 28.95 8.11
C MET A 17 -18.10 28.56 8.01
N SER A 18 -17.21 29.14 8.81
CA SER A 18 -15.79 28.73 8.84
C SER A 18 -15.58 27.32 9.39
N SER A 19 -16.35 26.92 10.39
CA SER A 19 -16.31 25.53 10.89
C SER A 19 -16.91 24.56 9.86
N TRP A 20 -17.94 24.94 9.12
CA TRP A 20 -18.53 24.15 8.03
C TRP A 20 -17.61 24.04 6.82
N ILE A 21 -16.91 25.12 6.44
CA ILE A 21 -15.90 25.13 5.38
C ILE A 21 -14.68 24.29 5.79
N ASN A 22 -14.25 24.33 7.05
CA ASN A 22 -13.14 23.52 7.55
C ASN A 22 -13.50 22.03 7.70
N SER A 23 -14.77 21.70 8.05
CA SER A 23 -15.22 20.31 8.13
C SER A 23 -15.43 19.65 6.77
N ASN A 24 -15.56 20.42 5.68
CA ASN A 24 -15.76 19.93 4.32
C ASN A 24 -14.50 19.96 3.44
N ARG A 25 -13.32 20.36 3.96
CA ARG A 25 -12.06 20.19 3.23
C ARG A 25 -11.72 18.70 3.15
N ILE A 26 -11.90 18.13 1.97
CA ILE A 26 -11.41 16.78 1.67
C ILE A 26 -9.89 16.81 1.88
N PRO A 27 -9.35 15.98 2.78
CA PRO A 27 -7.90 15.88 2.96
C PRO A 27 -7.22 15.63 1.61
N LYS A 28 -6.01 16.13 1.41
CA LYS A 28 -5.25 15.94 0.16
C LYS A 28 -4.17 14.88 0.28
N ASP A 29 -4.07 14.25 1.44
CA ASP A 29 -3.04 13.30 1.80
C ASP A 29 -3.31 11.88 1.27
N ALA A 30 -2.24 11.11 1.22
CA ALA A 30 -2.26 9.68 0.95
C ALA A 30 -1.66 8.93 2.14
N VAL A 31 -2.25 7.80 2.48
CA VAL A 31 -1.81 6.92 3.56
C VAL A 31 -1.71 5.48 3.08
N ILE A 32 -1.07 4.62 3.86
CA ILE A 32 -1.03 3.18 3.59
C ILE A 32 -1.78 2.43 4.69
N CYS A 33 -2.50 1.38 4.30
CA CYS A 33 -3.02 0.35 5.18
C CYS A 33 -2.40 -0.99 4.79
N ALA A 34 -1.72 -1.64 5.74
CA ALA A 34 -1.10 -2.94 5.56
C ALA A 34 -1.45 -3.88 6.73
N ILE A 35 -1.40 -5.19 6.48
CA ILE A 35 -1.40 -6.21 7.53
C ILE A 35 -0.04 -6.89 7.54
N ALA A 36 0.51 -7.15 8.73
CA ALA A 36 1.85 -7.71 8.91
C ALA A 36 1.80 -8.93 9.82
N LEU A 37 2.50 -10.00 9.41
CA LEU A 37 2.74 -11.20 10.22
C LEU A 37 4.16 -11.68 9.96
N ASN A 38 5.02 -11.72 11.01
CA ASN A 38 6.43 -12.10 10.93
C ASN A 38 7.22 -11.24 9.92
N GLU A 39 7.01 -9.91 9.96
CA GLU A 39 7.70 -8.95 9.08
C GLU A 39 8.70 -8.05 9.86
N GLU A 40 9.05 -8.39 11.09
CA GLU A 40 9.91 -7.58 12.00
C GLU A 40 11.27 -7.25 11.40
N LEU A 41 11.82 -8.17 10.58
CA LEU A 41 13.12 -7.99 9.93
C LEU A 41 13.11 -7.00 8.74
N TYR A 42 11.92 -6.69 8.19
CA TYR A 42 11.79 -5.97 6.91
C TYR A 42 11.00 -4.68 7.03
N ILE A 43 10.11 -4.60 8.01
CA ILE A 43 9.08 -3.57 8.08
C ILE A 43 9.65 -2.15 8.26
N ASN A 44 10.83 -2.01 8.89
CA ASN A 44 11.47 -0.71 9.05
C ASN A 44 11.86 -0.10 7.69
N GLU A 45 12.55 -0.86 6.82
CA GLU A 45 12.87 -0.42 5.46
C GLU A 45 11.61 -0.04 4.69
N TRP A 46 10.56 -0.88 4.78
CA TRP A 46 9.31 -0.66 4.08
C TRP A 46 8.58 0.60 4.56
N ILE A 47 8.55 0.86 5.87
CA ILE A 47 8.00 2.08 6.46
C ILE A 47 8.78 3.31 6.00
N ASP A 48 10.11 3.30 6.17
CA ASP A 48 10.98 4.42 5.83
C ASP A 48 10.85 4.77 4.35
N TYR A 49 10.89 3.75 3.47
CA TYR A 49 10.72 3.92 2.03
C TYR A 49 9.43 4.66 1.67
N HIS A 50 8.30 4.21 2.20
CA HIS A 50 7.01 4.79 1.83
C HIS A 50 6.75 6.15 2.49
N LEU A 51 7.25 6.37 3.69
CA LEU A 51 7.23 7.69 4.30
C LEU A 51 8.07 8.71 3.51
N ALA A 52 9.22 8.28 2.99
CA ALA A 52 10.07 9.09 2.11
C ALA A 52 9.38 9.36 0.76
N LEU A 53 8.66 8.38 0.21
CA LEU A 53 7.87 8.54 -1.03
C LEU A 53 6.74 9.57 -0.90
N GLY A 54 6.44 10.02 0.33
CA GLY A 54 5.51 11.10 0.62
C GLY A 54 4.15 10.66 1.15
N PHE A 55 3.99 9.41 1.55
CA PHE A 55 2.82 9.02 2.33
C PHE A 55 2.83 9.74 3.67
N SER A 56 1.70 10.32 4.05
CA SER A 56 1.59 11.12 5.28
C SER A 56 1.55 10.26 6.53
N HIS A 57 1.00 9.05 6.43
CA HIS A 57 0.85 8.12 7.55
C HIS A 57 0.77 6.67 7.07
N ILE A 58 1.25 5.74 7.91
CA ILE A 58 1.16 4.30 7.68
C ILE A 58 0.40 3.64 8.83
N TYR A 59 -0.63 2.87 8.50
CA TYR A 59 -1.42 2.07 9.41
C TYR A 59 -1.07 0.60 9.20
N VAL A 60 -0.44 -0.01 10.20
CA VAL A 60 -0.08 -1.42 10.18
C VAL A 60 -0.99 -2.19 11.14
N TYR A 61 -1.63 -3.21 10.63
CA TYR A 61 -2.38 -4.18 11.42
C TYR A 61 -1.46 -5.36 11.75
N ASP A 62 -0.95 -5.38 12.96
CA ASP A 62 -0.10 -6.45 13.47
C ASP A 62 -0.94 -7.71 13.73
N ASN A 63 -0.75 -8.72 12.91
CA ASN A 63 -1.48 -9.98 12.97
C ASN A 63 -0.75 -11.04 13.83
N SER A 64 0.32 -10.67 14.53
CA SER A 64 1.01 -11.54 15.48
C SER A 64 0.16 -11.78 16.74
N ASP A 65 0.41 -12.88 17.44
CA ASP A 65 -0.31 -13.19 18.67
C ASP A 65 0.03 -12.22 19.82
N THR A 66 1.22 -11.61 19.81
CA THR A 66 1.78 -10.84 20.94
C THR A 66 2.04 -9.37 20.62
N ASN A 67 1.51 -8.83 19.51
CA ASN A 67 1.68 -7.43 19.08
C ASN A 67 3.16 -6.98 19.05
N VAL A 68 3.97 -7.74 18.33
CA VAL A 68 5.44 -7.56 18.26
C VAL A 68 5.85 -6.23 17.61
N LEU A 69 4.99 -5.63 16.80
CA LEU A 69 5.27 -4.38 16.09
C LEU A 69 4.89 -3.12 16.88
N PHE A 70 4.35 -3.25 18.10
CA PHE A 70 3.88 -2.11 18.90
C PHE A 70 4.96 -1.02 19.07
N GLY A 71 6.22 -1.41 19.21
CA GLY A 71 7.36 -0.50 19.37
C GLY A 71 7.65 0.41 18.17
N LEU A 72 7.08 0.13 16.99
CA LEU A 72 7.23 0.94 15.77
C LEU A 72 6.29 2.14 15.71
N LYS A 73 5.38 2.27 16.69
CA LYS A 73 4.42 3.38 16.74
C LYS A 73 5.14 4.73 16.84
N SER A 74 4.74 5.67 15.99
CA SER A 74 5.27 7.04 15.95
C SER A 74 4.17 8.03 15.54
N ASP A 75 4.52 9.30 15.37
CA ASP A 75 3.58 10.33 14.88
C ASP A 75 3.08 10.05 13.47
N ARG A 76 3.82 9.25 12.68
CA ARG A 76 3.47 8.87 11.30
C ARG A 76 3.19 7.38 11.11
N VAL A 77 3.21 6.59 12.18
CA VAL A 77 2.94 5.14 12.14
C VAL A 77 1.97 4.78 13.26
N THR A 78 0.86 4.15 12.89
CA THR A 78 -0.11 3.59 13.84
C THR A 78 -0.10 2.07 13.73
N ILE A 79 0.08 1.40 14.86
CA ILE A 79 -0.01 -0.06 14.95
C ILE A 79 -1.35 -0.43 15.59
N HIS A 80 -2.12 -1.26 14.90
CA HIS A 80 -3.33 -1.90 15.39
C HIS A 80 -3.07 -3.39 15.57
N HIS A 81 -3.38 -3.94 16.72
CA HIS A 81 -3.27 -5.38 16.96
C HIS A 81 -4.54 -6.12 16.52
N ILE A 82 -4.37 -7.13 15.66
CA ILE A 82 -5.48 -7.92 15.09
C ILE A 82 -5.11 -9.41 14.99
N PRO A 83 -4.95 -10.12 16.12
CA PRO A 83 -4.51 -11.51 16.10
C PRO A 83 -5.55 -12.44 15.47
N GLY A 84 -5.10 -13.61 15.01
CA GLY A 84 -5.95 -14.65 14.46
C GLY A 84 -5.76 -14.86 12.97
N LYS A 85 -6.43 -15.89 12.43
CA LYS A 85 -6.30 -16.29 11.02
C LYS A 85 -7.20 -15.47 10.12
N GLN A 86 -6.79 -15.27 8.86
CA GLN A 86 -7.58 -14.65 7.78
C GLN A 86 -8.10 -13.24 8.14
N LYS A 87 -7.26 -12.41 8.75
CA LYS A 87 -7.61 -11.08 9.24
C LYS A 87 -7.43 -9.94 8.24
N GLN A 88 -6.96 -10.22 7.02
CA GLN A 88 -6.66 -9.17 6.04
C GLN A 88 -7.87 -8.31 5.69
N PHE A 89 -9.02 -8.93 5.39
CA PHE A 89 -10.22 -8.18 5.04
C PHE A 89 -10.84 -7.47 6.25
N ASP A 90 -10.76 -8.07 7.45
CA ASP A 90 -11.17 -7.41 8.70
C ASP A 90 -10.36 -6.14 8.93
N ALA A 91 -9.02 -6.21 8.76
CA ALA A 91 -8.11 -5.08 8.90
C ALA A 91 -8.45 -3.96 7.91
N TYR A 92 -8.55 -4.28 6.62
CA TYR A 92 -8.79 -3.31 5.55
C TYR A 92 -10.17 -2.63 5.67
N ASN A 93 -11.22 -3.39 5.98
CA ASN A 93 -12.56 -2.84 6.18
C ASN A 93 -12.66 -2.00 7.46
N SER A 94 -12.03 -2.43 8.56
CA SER A 94 -11.95 -1.65 9.80
C SER A 94 -11.22 -0.33 9.58
N PHE A 95 -10.09 -0.35 8.89
CA PHE A 95 -9.34 0.84 8.49
C PHE A 95 -10.22 1.78 7.64
N SER A 96 -10.82 1.27 6.57
CA SER A 96 -11.67 2.06 5.69
C SER A 96 -12.79 2.76 6.46
N LYS A 97 -13.47 2.05 7.35
CA LYS A 97 -14.54 2.60 8.19
C LYS A 97 -14.04 3.69 9.14
N ALA A 98 -12.91 3.47 9.81
CA ALA A 98 -12.37 4.37 10.82
C ALA A 98 -11.77 5.66 10.24
N TYR A 99 -11.18 5.57 9.04
CA TYR A 99 -10.35 6.64 8.47
C TYR A 99 -10.93 7.31 7.23
N ARG A 100 -12.10 6.88 6.73
CA ARG A 100 -12.79 7.42 5.53
C ARG A 100 -12.90 8.96 5.50
N LYS A 101 -13.09 9.60 6.65
CA LYS A 101 -13.25 11.05 6.76
C LYS A 101 -11.95 11.78 7.11
N LYS A 102 -10.87 11.03 7.44
CA LYS A 102 -9.60 11.61 7.88
C LYS A 102 -8.61 11.78 6.75
N HIS A 103 -8.61 10.85 5.79
CA HIS A 103 -7.66 10.84 4.67
C HIS A 103 -8.39 10.78 3.33
N ARG A 104 -7.72 11.28 2.29
CA ARG A 104 -8.27 11.22 0.93
C ARG A 104 -7.97 9.90 0.27
N TRP A 105 -6.68 9.53 0.19
CA TRP A 105 -6.20 8.36 -0.53
C TRP A 105 -5.63 7.32 0.42
N ALA A 106 -5.89 6.07 0.13
CA ALA A 106 -5.22 4.96 0.79
C ALA A 106 -4.72 3.94 -0.23
N ALA A 107 -3.48 3.49 -0.06
CA ALA A 107 -2.92 2.32 -0.71
C ALA A 107 -3.11 1.10 0.18
N PHE A 108 -3.57 -0.01 -0.41
CA PHE A 108 -3.70 -1.30 0.25
C PHE A 108 -2.63 -2.23 -0.31
N ILE A 109 -1.49 -2.33 0.39
CA ILE A 109 -0.30 -3.08 -0.06
C ILE A 109 0.25 -3.93 1.07
N ASP A 110 0.94 -5.01 0.69
CA ASP A 110 1.57 -5.93 1.64
C ASP A 110 2.99 -5.43 2.02
N CYS A 111 3.56 -5.93 3.14
CA CYS A 111 4.86 -5.46 3.64
C CYS A 111 6.07 -5.93 2.81
N ASP A 112 5.86 -6.70 1.76
CA ASP A 112 6.85 -7.09 0.76
C ASP A 112 6.63 -6.42 -0.61
N GLU A 113 5.80 -5.37 -0.66
CA GLU A 113 5.45 -4.60 -1.83
C GLU A 113 5.92 -3.15 -1.70
N PHE A 114 6.65 -2.66 -2.69
CA PHE A 114 7.18 -1.30 -2.74
C PHE A 114 6.61 -0.55 -3.93
N ILE A 115 6.00 0.61 -3.70
CA ILE A 115 5.49 1.47 -4.77
C ILE A 115 6.66 2.18 -5.44
N VAL A 116 6.84 1.97 -6.73
CA VAL A 116 7.88 2.62 -7.53
C VAL A 116 7.25 3.60 -8.51
N LEU A 117 7.63 4.87 -8.39
CA LEU A 117 7.18 5.96 -9.26
C LEU A 117 8.29 6.29 -10.27
N LYS A 118 8.02 6.12 -11.56
CA LYS A 118 9.01 6.33 -12.62
C LYS A 118 8.98 7.74 -13.22
N LYS A 119 7.84 8.40 -13.15
CA LYS A 119 7.64 9.75 -13.72
C LYS A 119 7.33 10.82 -12.68
N HIS A 120 7.29 10.46 -11.41
CA HIS A 120 6.97 11.37 -10.32
C HIS A 120 7.96 11.17 -9.18
N ASN A 121 8.26 12.24 -8.47
CA ASN A 121 9.19 12.21 -7.33
C ASN A 121 8.49 12.04 -5.97
N SER A 122 7.16 12.01 -5.94
CA SER A 122 6.37 11.74 -4.75
C SER A 122 4.99 11.18 -5.07
N ILE A 123 4.41 10.46 -4.11
CA ILE A 123 3.06 9.94 -4.23
C ILE A 123 2.01 11.05 -4.41
N ASN A 124 2.22 12.21 -3.78
CA ASN A 124 1.31 13.34 -3.91
C ASN A 124 1.29 13.91 -5.33
N ASN A 125 2.45 14.00 -5.98
CA ASN A 125 2.54 14.44 -7.38
C ASN A 125 1.91 13.42 -8.33
N PHE A 126 2.15 12.13 -8.10
CA PHE A 126 1.50 11.06 -8.85
C PHE A 126 -0.03 11.13 -8.72
N LEU A 127 -0.55 11.20 -7.50
CA LEU A 127 -2.00 11.25 -7.26
C LEU A 127 -2.68 12.54 -7.72
N ALA A 128 -1.94 13.64 -7.87
CA ALA A 128 -2.47 14.88 -8.43
C ALA A 128 -2.95 14.68 -9.88
N ASP A 129 -2.21 13.92 -10.68
CA ASP A 129 -2.58 13.59 -12.07
C ASP A 129 -3.87 12.76 -12.13
N PHE A 130 -4.17 11.97 -11.08
CA PHE A 130 -5.35 11.11 -10.98
C PHE A 130 -6.42 11.68 -10.03
N SER A 131 -6.40 12.98 -9.76
CA SER A 131 -7.29 13.62 -8.77
C SER A 131 -8.79 13.46 -9.05
N LYS A 132 -9.17 13.14 -10.30
CA LYS A 132 -10.55 12.89 -10.73
C LYS A 132 -10.93 11.40 -10.74
N CYS A 133 -9.98 10.49 -10.54
CA CYS A 133 -10.23 9.05 -10.49
C CYS A 133 -10.65 8.64 -9.07
N GLU A 134 -11.52 7.67 -8.94
CA GLU A 134 -11.96 7.10 -7.68
C GLU A 134 -10.91 6.16 -7.10
N ALA A 135 -10.32 5.33 -7.97
CA ALA A 135 -9.25 4.41 -7.63
C ALA A 135 -8.25 4.26 -8.79
N ILE A 136 -7.02 3.92 -8.44
CA ILE A 136 -5.92 3.64 -9.39
C ILE A 136 -5.36 2.27 -9.02
N CYS A 137 -4.99 1.48 -10.01
CA CYS A 137 -4.28 0.24 -9.78
C CYS A 137 -2.86 0.28 -10.36
N LEU A 138 -1.95 -0.39 -9.66
CA LEU A 138 -0.57 -0.58 -10.08
C LEU A 138 -0.30 -2.07 -10.25
N ASN A 139 0.25 -2.46 -11.40
CA ASN A 139 0.63 -3.85 -11.65
C ASN A 139 1.86 -4.25 -10.83
N TRP A 140 1.91 -5.53 -10.44
CA TRP A 140 3.09 -6.12 -9.85
C TRP A 140 4.23 -6.29 -10.87
N LYS A 141 5.43 -5.97 -10.43
CA LYS A 141 6.67 -6.42 -11.03
C LYS A 141 7.29 -7.42 -10.06
N MET A 142 7.34 -8.69 -10.49
CA MET A 142 7.74 -9.79 -9.62
C MET A 142 9.25 -9.87 -9.52
N PHE A 143 9.76 -9.88 -8.30
CA PHE A 143 11.17 -10.09 -7.99
C PHE A 143 11.38 -11.52 -7.48
N GLY A 144 12.47 -12.15 -7.95
CA GLY A 144 12.88 -13.47 -7.53
C GLY A 144 13.84 -13.44 -6.35
N THR A 145 14.52 -14.57 -6.14
CA THR A 145 15.49 -14.71 -5.05
C THR A 145 16.82 -14.02 -5.33
N ALA A 146 17.06 -13.56 -6.55
CA ALA A 146 18.37 -13.11 -7.04
C ALA A 146 19.50 -14.09 -6.66
N HIS A 147 19.16 -15.39 -6.64
CA HIS A 147 20.06 -16.54 -6.26
C HIS A 147 20.54 -16.52 -4.81
N HIS A 148 19.92 -15.72 -3.93
CA HIS A 148 20.21 -15.75 -2.50
C HIS A 148 19.57 -16.98 -1.85
N LEU A 149 20.40 -17.80 -1.19
CA LEU A 149 19.95 -19.01 -0.50
C LEU A 149 19.44 -18.68 0.91
N VAL A 150 20.11 -17.76 1.61
CA VAL A 150 19.85 -17.45 3.02
C VAL A 150 19.64 -15.95 3.25
N TYR A 151 19.04 -15.64 4.40
CA TYR A 151 18.88 -14.28 4.87
C TYR A 151 20.23 -13.56 5.03
N ALA A 152 20.26 -12.28 4.70
CA ALA A 152 21.35 -11.37 5.03
C ALA A 152 20.76 -10.09 5.62
N ASN A 153 21.42 -9.52 6.64
CA ASN A 153 20.98 -8.28 7.30
C ASN A 153 21.33 -7.05 6.43
N LYS A 154 20.60 -6.91 5.35
CA LYS A 154 20.66 -5.82 4.38
C LYS A 154 19.26 -5.51 3.88
N PRO A 155 19.01 -4.29 3.34
CA PRO A 155 17.74 -3.92 2.74
C PRO A 155 17.25 -4.96 1.71
N VAL A 156 15.95 -5.19 1.69
CA VAL A 156 15.29 -6.07 0.71
C VAL A 156 15.54 -5.55 -0.71
N THR A 157 15.41 -4.23 -0.89
CA THR A 157 15.62 -3.57 -2.18
C THR A 157 17.07 -3.64 -2.68
N GLU A 158 18.06 -3.72 -1.76
CA GLU A 158 19.48 -3.93 -2.10
C GLU A 158 19.77 -5.38 -2.51
N ARG A 159 19.19 -6.35 -1.78
CA ARG A 159 19.48 -7.77 -1.98
C ARG A 159 18.86 -8.34 -3.24
N PHE A 160 17.60 -7.96 -3.53
CA PHE A 160 16.82 -8.59 -4.58
C PHE A 160 16.62 -7.64 -5.76
N GLN A 161 17.54 -7.69 -6.73
CA GLN A 161 17.56 -6.81 -7.89
C GLN A 161 17.27 -7.55 -9.22
N LEU A 162 16.96 -8.84 -9.16
CA LEU A 162 16.52 -9.61 -10.32
C LEU A 162 14.99 -9.77 -10.30
N CYS A 163 14.38 -9.51 -11.45
CA CYS A 163 12.92 -9.54 -11.59
C CYS A 163 12.51 -10.18 -12.92
N SER A 164 11.22 -10.46 -13.04
CA SER A 164 10.62 -10.93 -14.29
C SER A 164 10.75 -9.90 -15.41
N SER A 165 11.06 -10.35 -16.62
CA SER A 165 11.01 -9.56 -17.85
C SER A 165 9.56 -9.30 -18.32
N THR A 166 8.61 -10.10 -17.88
CA THR A 166 7.21 -10.04 -18.31
C THR A 166 6.33 -9.27 -17.34
N LEU A 167 5.18 -8.77 -17.86
CA LEU A 167 4.15 -8.14 -17.02
C LEU A 167 3.46 -9.19 -16.16
N ASN A 168 3.33 -8.92 -14.87
CA ASN A 168 2.42 -9.65 -13.99
C ASN A 168 1.04 -8.96 -13.98
N ALA A 169 -0.03 -9.73 -14.20
CA ALA A 169 -1.36 -9.18 -14.29
C ALA A 169 -1.97 -8.75 -12.95
N HIS A 170 -1.49 -9.26 -11.83
CA HIS A 170 -1.98 -8.83 -10.51
C HIS A 170 -1.73 -7.35 -10.29
N ILE A 171 -2.66 -6.74 -9.57
CA ILE A 171 -2.60 -5.33 -9.22
C ILE A 171 -2.68 -5.12 -7.71
N LYS A 172 -2.36 -3.91 -7.27
CA LYS A 172 -2.77 -3.35 -5.98
C LYS A 172 -3.44 -2.01 -6.18
N THR A 173 -4.41 -1.70 -5.31
CA THR A 173 -5.27 -0.52 -5.48
C THR A 173 -4.87 0.61 -4.54
N ILE A 174 -4.79 1.83 -5.10
CA ILE A 174 -4.76 3.10 -4.36
C ILE A 174 -6.11 3.77 -4.58
N CYS A 175 -6.90 3.97 -3.53
CA CYS A 175 -8.29 4.38 -3.64
C CYS A 175 -8.59 5.65 -2.83
N GLN A 176 -9.48 6.52 -3.34
CA GLN A 176 -10.06 7.56 -2.50
C GLN A 176 -11.01 6.91 -1.50
N LEU A 177 -10.70 7.02 -0.22
CA LEU A 177 -11.41 6.34 0.88
C LEU A 177 -12.92 6.55 0.88
N ARG A 178 -13.37 7.73 0.46
CA ARG A 178 -14.81 8.07 0.40
C ARG A 178 -15.62 7.19 -0.56
N TYR A 179 -14.98 6.59 -1.56
CA TYR A 179 -15.65 5.76 -2.57
C TYR A 179 -15.64 4.27 -2.24
N ILE A 180 -14.92 3.84 -1.20
CA ILE A 180 -14.85 2.43 -0.83
C ILE A 180 -16.23 1.96 -0.32
N SER A 181 -16.76 0.91 -0.94
CA SER A 181 -17.90 0.14 -0.44
C SER A 181 -17.44 -0.86 0.61
N HIS A 182 -16.65 -1.82 0.20
CA HIS A 182 -16.04 -2.85 1.04
C HIS A 182 -14.80 -3.43 0.33
N ILE A 183 -14.04 -4.24 1.05
CA ILE A 183 -12.84 -4.91 0.54
C ILE A 183 -12.97 -6.40 0.85
N ASP A 184 -13.08 -7.20 -0.20
CA ASP A 184 -13.25 -8.66 -0.20
C ASP A 184 -12.16 -9.37 -1.04
N ASN A 185 -11.22 -8.59 -1.57
CA ASN A 185 -10.08 -9.08 -2.34
C ASN A 185 -8.81 -8.29 -1.96
N PRO A 186 -7.64 -8.93 -1.77
CA PRO A 186 -6.42 -8.24 -1.36
C PRO A 186 -5.80 -7.35 -2.45
N HIS A 187 -6.30 -7.45 -3.67
CA HIS A 187 -5.79 -6.73 -4.85
C HIS A 187 -6.72 -5.62 -5.32
N TYR A 188 -8.03 -5.79 -5.10
CA TYR A 188 -9.05 -4.93 -5.68
C TYR A 188 -10.05 -4.44 -4.63
N VAL A 189 -10.42 -3.16 -4.70
CA VAL A 189 -11.36 -2.52 -3.78
C VAL A 189 -12.71 -2.34 -4.46
N GLN A 190 -13.78 -2.76 -3.82
CA GLN A 190 -15.14 -2.53 -4.29
C GLN A 190 -15.57 -1.09 -4.03
N LEU A 191 -15.98 -0.38 -5.08
CA LEU A 191 -16.41 1.01 -5.01
C LEU A 191 -17.92 1.15 -4.89
N ILE A 192 -18.39 2.18 -4.18
CA ILE A 192 -19.82 2.55 -4.12
C ILE A 192 -20.29 3.00 -5.51
N ASN A 193 -19.46 3.78 -6.20
CA ASN A 193 -19.63 4.26 -7.56
C ASN A 193 -18.26 4.63 -8.14
N GLY A 194 -18.17 4.78 -9.47
CA GLY A 194 -16.93 5.08 -10.17
C GLY A 194 -16.17 3.83 -10.59
N PHE A 195 -14.92 4.00 -10.97
CA PHE A 195 -14.09 2.97 -11.59
C PHE A 195 -12.68 2.96 -11.01
N THR A 196 -12.03 1.80 -11.14
CA THR A 196 -10.58 1.67 -10.96
C THR A 196 -9.91 1.86 -12.31
N TYR A 197 -8.86 2.68 -12.34
CA TYR A 197 -8.10 2.99 -13.55
C TYR A 197 -6.66 2.50 -13.41
N ASP A 198 -6.05 2.08 -14.50
CA ASP A 198 -4.61 1.90 -14.56
C ASP A 198 -3.87 3.24 -14.73
N THR A 199 -2.55 3.18 -14.80
CA THR A 199 -1.71 4.37 -14.97
C THR A 199 -1.90 5.08 -16.32
N ASN A 200 -2.50 4.42 -17.32
CA ASN A 200 -2.88 5.00 -18.62
C ASN A 200 -4.33 5.48 -18.65
N ARG A 201 -5.03 5.47 -17.49
CA ARG A 201 -6.44 5.84 -17.34
C ARG A 201 -7.41 4.91 -18.08
N VAL A 202 -7.01 3.67 -18.30
CA VAL A 202 -7.90 2.61 -18.81
C VAL A 202 -8.62 1.98 -17.62
N ILE A 203 -9.92 1.72 -17.76
CA ILE A 203 -10.74 1.08 -16.71
C ILE A 203 -10.30 -0.37 -16.53
N VAL A 204 -10.08 -0.75 -15.29
CA VAL A 204 -9.74 -2.12 -14.87
C VAL A 204 -10.84 -2.66 -13.95
N ASN A 205 -11.36 -3.82 -14.28
CA ASN A 205 -12.39 -4.52 -13.51
C ASN A 205 -11.81 -5.78 -12.89
N GLY A 206 -11.80 -5.82 -11.54
CA GLY A 206 -11.28 -6.95 -10.78
C GLY A 206 -9.76 -6.91 -10.55
N PRO A 207 -9.19 -8.00 -10.00
CA PRO A 207 -7.84 -8.02 -9.44
C PRO A 207 -6.70 -8.19 -10.46
N TYR A 208 -7.02 -8.17 -11.77
CA TYR A 208 -6.05 -8.42 -12.83
C TYR A 208 -6.12 -7.35 -13.91
N ASN A 209 -4.96 -6.85 -14.33
CA ASN A 209 -4.78 -5.98 -15.49
C ASN A 209 -3.72 -6.57 -16.44
N THR A 210 -4.16 -7.26 -17.49
CA THR A 210 -3.27 -7.90 -18.47
C THR A 210 -2.68 -6.90 -19.48
N ASN A 211 -3.21 -5.67 -19.54
CA ASN A 211 -2.79 -4.61 -20.46
C ASN A 211 -2.05 -3.46 -19.72
N GLY A 212 -1.65 -3.68 -18.48
CA GLY A 212 -0.92 -2.70 -17.69
C GLY A 212 0.47 -2.41 -18.24
N THR A 213 1.11 -1.37 -17.69
CA THR A 213 2.50 -1.02 -18.02
C THR A 213 3.28 -0.69 -16.74
N TYR A 214 4.61 -0.65 -16.86
CA TYR A 214 5.50 -0.22 -15.80
C TYR A 214 6.08 1.19 -16.02
N ASP A 215 5.58 1.93 -17.02
CA ASP A 215 6.22 3.16 -17.50
C ASP A 215 6.02 4.37 -16.60
N ILE A 216 4.92 4.40 -15.84
CA ILE A 216 4.56 5.53 -14.97
C ILE A 216 4.78 5.18 -13.51
N ALA A 217 4.22 4.05 -13.07
CA ALA A 217 4.37 3.51 -11.73
C ALA A 217 4.05 2.02 -11.71
N CYS A 218 4.62 1.29 -10.75
CA CYS A 218 4.36 -0.14 -10.52
C CYS A 218 4.57 -0.50 -9.05
N ILE A 219 4.27 -1.75 -8.72
CA ILE A 219 4.60 -2.36 -7.43
C ILE A 219 5.77 -3.33 -7.63
N HIS A 220 6.90 -3.10 -6.99
CA HIS A 220 7.95 -4.11 -6.85
C HIS A 220 7.53 -5.08 -5.75
N HIS A 221 7.27 -6.33 -6.12
CA HIS A 221 6.83 -7.37 -5.20
C HIS A 221 7.97 -8.36 -4.93
N TYR A 222 8.55 -8.26 -3.74
CA TYR A 222 9.63 -9.12 -3.25
C TYR A 222 9.05 -10.37 -2.60
N TYR A 223 8.31 -11.14 -3.40
CA TYR A 223 7.44 -12.24 -2.94
C TYR A 223 8.20 -13.34 -2.21
N THR A 224 9.36 -13.74 -2.74
CA THR A 224 10.16 -14.84 -2.18
C THR A 224 11.15 -14.36 -1.13
N LYS A 225 11.81 -13.24 -1.39
CA LYS A 225 13.10 -12.91 -0.78
C LYS A 225 14.09 -14.05 -1.05
N SER A 226 14.97 -14.49 -0.12
CA SER A 226 15.82 -15.66 -0.32
C SER A 226 15.03 -16.98 -0.24
N GLU A 227 15.63 -18.08 -0.65
CA GLU A 227 14.97 -19.40 -0.57
C GLU A 227 14.58 -19.77 0.85
N ASP A 228 15.46 -19.54 1.83
CA ASP A 228 15.18 -19.83 3.24
C ASP A 228 14.05 -18.97 3.79
N GLU A 229 14.01 -17.67 3.42
CA GLU A 229 12.94 -16.75 3.77
C GLU A 229 11.62 -17.21 3.15
N PHE A 230 11.62 -17.69 1.91
CA PHE A 230 10.43 -18.22 1.25
C PHE A 230 9.91 -19.50 1.91
N ARG A 231 10.82 -20.43 2.30
CA ARG A 231 10.43 -21.66 3.06
C ARG A 231 9.72 -21.30 4.36
N LYS A 232 10.23 -20.31 5.10
CA LYS A 232 9.59 -19.79 6.32
C LYS A 232 8.21 -19.16 6.03
N LYS A 233 8.10 -18.42 4.90
CA LYS A 233 6.83 -17.82 4.46
C LYS A 233 5.77 -18.88 4.12
N ILE A 234 6.16 -20.01 3.52
CA ILE A 234 5.26 -21.16 3.27
C ILE A 234 4.73 -21.71 4.59
N MET A 235 5.59 -21.93 5.57
CA MET A 235 5.21 -22.55 6.86
C MET A 235 4.23 -21.67 7.66
N ARG A 236 4.31 -20.34 7.57
CA ARG A 236 3.39 -19.43 8.30
C ARG A 236 1.98 -19.38 7.71
N GLY A 237 1.79 -19.81 6.46
CA GLY A 237 0.49 -19.75 5.77
C GLY A 237 0.17 -18.38 5.16
N ARG A 238 -1.11 -18.14 4.85
CA ARG A 238 -1.64 -16.96 4.18
C ARG A 238 -2.57 -16.16 5.11
N ALA A 239 -2.65 -14.84 4.91
CA ALA A 239 -3.48 -13.95 5.70
C ALA A 239 -4.92 -13.79 5.12
N ASP A 240 -5.13 -14.20 3.87
CA ASP A 240 -6.38 -14.03 3.11
C ASP A 240 -7.18 -15.32 2.99
N ILE A 241 -6.54 -16.48 2.76
CA ILE A 241 -7.19 -17.78 2.52
C ILE A 241 -6.51 -18.93 3.27
N VAL A 242 -7.22 -20.07 3.38
CA VAL A 242 -6.71 -21.31 4.05
C VAL A 242 -5.67 -22.04 3.21
N GLU A 243 -5.68 -21.83 1.90
CA GLU A 243 -4.81 -22.56 0.98
C GLU A 243 -3.32 -22.31 1.28
N GLN A 244 -2.54 -23.39 1.31
CA GLN A 244 -1.10 -23.31 1.58
C GLN A 244 -0.31 -23.11 0.29
N ARG A 245 0.79 -22.34 0.40
CA ARG A 245 1.79 -22.24 -0.65
C ARG A 245 2.56 -23.56 -0.78
N SER A 246 3.05 -23.86 -1.98
CA SER A 246 3.87 -25.04 -2.24
C SER A 246 5.34 -24.69 -2.47
N LEU A 247 6.25 -25.57 -2.08
CA LEU A 247 7.67 -25.45 -2.42
C LEU A 247 7.92 -25.56 -3.94
N THR A 248 7.01 -26.19 -4.69
CA THR A 248 7.10 -26.26 -6.16
C THR A 248 6.96 -24.89 -6.82
N GLU A 249 6.39 -23.89 -6.12
CA GLU A 249 6.36 -22.51 -6.59
C GLU A 249 7.78 -21.91 -6.72
N LEU A 250 8.76 -22.43 -5.94
CA LEU A 250 10.11 -21.89 -5.97
C LEU A 250 10.82 -22.11 -7.32
N ASP A 251 10.66 -23.30 -7.92
CA ASP A 251 11.24 -23.61 -9.23
C ASP A 251 10.64 -22.72 -10.32
N ASP A 252 9.34 -22.50 -10.25
CA ASP A 252 8.59 -21.62 -11.17
C ASP A 252 9.07 -20.17 -11.04
N ILE A 253 9.27 -19.70 -9.82
CA ILE A 253 9.74 -18.35 -9.50
C ILE A 253 11.20 -18.16 -9.98
N HIS A 254 12.06 -19.14 -9.75
CA HIS A 254 13.47 -19.11 -10.22
C HIS A 254 13.54 -19.00 -11.73
N SER A 255 12.66 -19.71 -12.46
CA SER A 255 12.63 -19.72 -13.91
C SER A 255 12.03 -18.46 -14.54
N LYS A 256 11.27 -17.64 -13.78
CA LYS A 256 10.47 -16.53 -14.33
C LYS A 256 10.79 -15.16 -13.74
N ASN A 257 11.40 -15.10 -12.56
CA ASN A 257 11.53 -13.85 -11.80
C ASN A 257 12.97 -13.42 -11.55
N ASN A 258 13.95 -14.06 -12.21
CA ASN A 258 15.37 -13.70 -12.14
C ASN A 258 15.95 -13.32 -13.52
N ASP A 259 15.10 -12.81 -14.44
CA ASP A 259 15.47 -12.61 -15.86
C ASP A 259 16.30 -11.36 -16.09
N ILE A 260 15.91 -10.24 -15.50
CA ILE A 260 16.52 -8.93 -15.75
C ILE A 260 16.82 -8.20 -14.45
N VAL A 261 17.84 -7.34 -14.48
CA VAL A 261 18.18 -6.45 -13.38
C VAL A 261 17.22 -5.27 -13.34
N ASN A 262 16.70 -4.95 -12.16
CA ASN A 262 15.99 -3.72 -11.89
C ASN A 262 16.36 -3.19 -10.50
N THR A 263 16.87 -1.98 -10.43
CA THR A 263 17.36 -1.32 -9.21
C THR A 263 16.52 -0.12 -8.79
N ASP A 264 15.41 0.17 -9.48
CA ASP A 264 14.61 1.41 -9.28
C ASP A 264 14.26 1.68 -7.80
N ALA A 265 13.83 0.65 -7.06
CA ALA A 265 13.47 0.82 -5.64
C ALA A 265 14.73 1.04 -4.77
N TRP A 266 15.82 0.31 -5.02
CA TRP A 266 17.07 0.50 -4.30
C TRP A 266 17.70 1.86 -4.60
N ASP A 267 17.72 2.28 -5.86
CA ASP A 267 18.27 3.57 -6.26
C ASP A 267 17.51 4.73 -5.60
N TYR A 268 16.18 4.62 -5.51
CA TYR A 268 15.37 5.57 -4.75
C TYR A 268 15.74 5.53 -3.26
N PHE A 269 15.75 4.37 -2.62
CA PHE A 269 16.01 4.24 -1.18
C PHE A 269 17.38 4.80 -0.81
N ARG A 270 18.46 4.34 -1.44
CA ARG A 270 19.83 4.80 -1.16
C ARG A 270 20.09 6.28 -1.48
N SER A 271 19.27 6.90 -2.33
CA SER A 271 19.40 8.33 -2.62
C SER A 271 18.69 9.20 -1.57
N THR A 272 17.86 8.58 -0.73
CA THR A 272 17.04 9.25 0.28
C THR A 272 17.67 9.15 1.68
N PHE A 273 18.33 8.04 1.96
CA PHE A 273 18.98 7.71 3.24
C PHE A 273 20.48 7.52 3.08
#